data_c7332f99141fa0f1dc048cd09b5b14a4
#
_entry.id   c7332f99141fa0f1dc048cd09b5b14a4
#
_cell.length_a   1.000
_cell.length_b   1.000
_cell.length_c   1.000
_cell.angle_alpha   90.00
_cell.angle_beta   90.00
_cell.angle_gamma   90.00
#
_symmetry.space_group_name_H-M   'P 1'
#
loop_
_entity.id
_entity.type
_entity.pdbx_description
1 polymer ?
#
loop_
_entity_poly.entity_id
_entity_poly.type
_entity_poly.pdbx_seq_one_letter_code
_entity_poly.pdbx_strand_id
1 'polypeptide(L)'
;MKLTWNRISFLFAADIREEAEFALITQRANLRSTVLKVSHHGSMTSTTRQFLAAVAPETAVISVGADNRFGHPSPDVVERLIDRVGEDNVYRTDKHGTVEFITDGERLWVKTATRP
;
A
#
# COMPACT_ATOMS: atom_id res chain seq x y z
N MET A 1 -6.48 4.19 -8.92
CA MET A 1 -7.43 3.19 -9.46
C MET A 1 -7.80 2.18 -8.36
N LYS A 2 -9.07 1.89 -8.25
CA LYS A 2 -9.57 0.90 -7.29
C LYS A 2 -10.18 -0.28 -8.03
N LEU A 3 -9.76 -1.49 -7.67
CA LEU A 3 -10.24 -2.74 -8.25
C LEU A 3 -10.96 -3.51 -7.14
N THR A 4 -12.24 -3.84 -7.37
CA THR A 4 -13.05 -4.53 -6.36
C THR A 4 -13.63 -5.82 -6.93
N TRP A 5 -13.50 -6.90 -6.14
CA TRP A 5 -14.17 -8.16 -6.42
C TRP A 5 -14.78 -8.66 -5.11
N ASN A 6 -16.12 -8.56 -5.02
CA ASN A 6 -16.90 -8.95 -3.85
C ASN A 6 -16.38 -8.22 -2.58
N ARG A 7 -15.85 -8.92 -1.58
CA ARG A 7 -15.37 -8.31 -0.33
C ARG A 7 -13.94 -7.82 -0.39
N ILE A 8 -13.21 -8.15 -1.46
CA ILE A 8 -11.79 -7.82 -1.58
C ILE A 8 -11.61 -6.68 -2.57
N SER A 9 -10.86 -5.67 -2.16
CA SER A 9 -10.57 -4.53 -3.02
C SER A 9 -9.10 -4.14 -2.92
N PHE A 10 -8.59 -3.62 -4.04
CA PHE A 10 -7.20 -3.18 -4.19
C PHE A 10 -7.21 -1.71 -4.59
N LEU A 11 -6.44 -0.90 -3.89
CA LEU A 11 -6.24 0.49 -4.26
C LEU A 11 -4.81 0.68 -4.77
N PHE A 12 -4.70 1.15 -6.01
CA PHE A 12 -3.43 1.47 -6.65
C PHE A 12 -3.25 2.98 -6.61
N ALA A 13 -2.42 3.45 -5.69
CA ALA A 13 -2.27 4.89 -5.46
C ALA A 13 -1.35 5.57 -6.46
N ALA A 14 -0.61 4.81 -7.28
CA ALA A 14 0.30 5.31 -8.30
C ALA A 14 1.33 6.30 -7.72
N ASP A 15 1.46 7.49 -8.27
CA ASP A 15 2.45 8.48 -7.82
C ASP A 15 1.80 9.70 -7.16
N ILE A 16 0.62 9.53 -6.55
CA ILE A 16 -0.04 10.65 -5.89
C ILE A 16 0.76 11.10 -4.67
N ARG A 17 0.73 12.40 -4.42
CA ARG A 17 1.37 13.03 -3.26
C ARG A 17 0.31 13.48 -2.26
N GLU A 18 0.77 14.02 -1.13
CA GLU A 18 -0.12 14.41 -0.03
C GLU A 18 -1.25 15.34 -0.45
N GLU A 19 -1.00 16.28 -1.38
CA GLU A 19 -2.03 17.20 -1.86
C GLU A 19 -3.18 16.45 -2.55
N ALA A 20 -2.83 15.46 -3.38
CA ALA A 20 -3.83 14.64 -4.05
C ALA A 20 -4.56 13.73 -3.04
N GLU A 21 -3.85 13.23 -2.04
CA GLU A 21 -4.46 12.44 -0.96
C GLU A 21 -5.51 13.26 -0.22
N PHE A 22 -5.16 14.49 0.17
CA PHE A 22 -6.10 15.39 0.84
C PHE A 22 -7.28 15.76 -0.03
N ALA A 23 -7.04 15.97 -1.34
CA ALA A 23 -8.13 16.26 -2.28
C ALA A 23 -9.13 15.11 -2.35
N LEU A 24 -8.64 13.86 -2.41
CA LEU A 24 -9.50 12.68 -2.44
C LEU A 24 -10.31 12.54 -1.15
N ILE A 25 -9.69 12.78 0.01
CA ILE A 25 -10.38 12.73 1.30
C ILE A 25 -11.45 13.82 1.37
N THR A 26 -11.12 15.05 0.96
CA THR A 26 -12.04 16.19 0.97
C THR A 26 -13.23 15.94 0.06
N GLN A 27 -13.03 15.32 -1.09
CA GLN A 27 -14.09 14.97 -2.03
C GLN A 27 -14.91 13.77 -1.56
N ARG A 28 -14.57 13.18 -0.42
CA ARG A 28 -15.23 12.00 0.13
C ARG A 28 -15.21 10.82 -0.84
N ALA A 29 -14.11 10.67 -1.58
CA ALA A 29 -13.91 9.52 -2.45
C ALA A 29 -13.94 8.23 -1.62
N ASN A 30 -14.49 7.15 -2.20
CA ASN A 30 -14.50 5.85 -1.56
C ASN A 30 -13.11 5.22 -1.70
N LEU A 31 -12.27 5.42 -0.69
CA LEU A 31 -10.89 4.96 -0.69
C LEU A 31 -10.71 3.63 0.03
N ARG A 32 -11.67 3.20 0.83
CA ARG A 32 -11.56 2.00 1.65
C ARG A 32 -11.23 0.78 0.80
N SER A 33 -10.15 0.06 1.15
CA SER A 33 -9.65 -1.06 0.35
C SER A 33 -8.95 -2.08 1.23
N THR A 34 -8.97 -3.34 0.81
CA THR A 34 -8.32 -4.44 1.53
C THR A 34 -6.81 -4.34 1.40
N VAL A 35 -6.32 -4.08 0.20
CA VAL A 35 -4.89 -3.99 -0.11
C VAL A 35 -4.59 -2.60 -0.67
N LEU A 36 -3.57 -1.97 -0.11
CA LEU A 36 -3.05 -0.70 -0.62
C LEU A 36 -1.72 -0.94 -1.32
N LYS A 37 -1.63 -0.63 -2.60
CA LYS A 37 -0.35 -0.47 -3.26
C LYS A 37 0.12 0.96 -2.98
N VAL A 38 1.19 1.08 -2.21
CA VAL A 38 1.68 2.34 -1.69
C VAL A 38 2.15 3.25 -2.83
N SER A 39 1.79 4.52 -2.75
CA SER A 39 2.12 5.49 -3.80
C SER A 39 3.59 5.84 -3.79
N HIS A 40 4.09 6.22 -4.96
CA HIS A 40 5.41 6.82 -5.15
C HIS A 40 6.54 5.99 -4.53
N HIS A 41 6.47 4.66 -4.67
CA HIS A 41 7.48 3.70 -4.16
C HIS A 41 7.80 3.88 -2.66
N GLY A 42 6.85 4.36 -1.88
CA GLY A 42 7.04 4.58 -0.45
C GLY A 42 7.75 5.89 -0.13
N SER A 43 7.65 6.89 -1.00
CA SER A 43 8.21 8.22 -0.76
C SER A 43 7.54 8.90 0.43
N MET A 44 8.33 9.66 1.20
CA MET A 44 7.83 10.42 2.34
C MET A 44 6.85 11.54 1.94
N THR A 45 6.76 11.88 0.65
CA THR A 45 5.82 12.90 0.14
C THR A 45 4.38 12.40 0.03
N SER A 46 4.12 11.15 0.39
CA SER A 46 2.84 10.48 0.21
C SER A 46 2.51 9.62 1.41
N THR A 47 1.37 8.95 1.35
CA THR A 47 0.95 7.95 2.35
C THR A 47 0.85 8.57 3.74
N THR A 48 0.09 9.66 3.83
CA THR A 48 -0.16 10.34 5.10
C THR A 48 -1.00 9.45 6.02
N ARG A 49 -0.95 9.73 7.32
CA ARG A 49 -1.77 9.01 8.31
C ARG A 49 -3.26 9.17 8.02
N GLN A 50 -3.67 10.35 7.56
CA GLN A 50 -5.05 10.64 7.18
C GLN A 50 -5.50 9.80 5.99
N PHE A 51 -4.63 9.64 4.98
CA PHE A 51 -4.91 8.79 3.83
C PHE A 51 -5.04 7.33 4.25
N LEU A 52 -4.12 6.85 5.08
CA LEU A 52 -4.17 5.48 5.60
C LEU A 52 -5.45 5.23 6.41
N ALA A 53 -5.89 6.20 7.20
CA ALA A 53 -7.13 6.09 7.94
C ALA A 53 -8.34 5.98 7.00
N ALA A 54 -8.34 6.73 5.90
CA ALA A 54 -9.41 6.69 4.91
C ALA A 54 -9.43 5.37 4.12
N VAL A 55 -8.26 4.84 3.77
CA VAL A 55 -8.15 3.57 3.06
C VAL A 55 -8.43 2.39 4.00
N ALA A 56 -7.98 2.48 5.24
CA ALA A 56 -8.10 1.44 6.26
C ALA A 56 -7.70 0.04 5.73
N PRO A 57 -6.50 -0.11 5.15
CA PRO A 57 -6.10 -1.37 4.53
C PRO A 57 -5.81 -2.44 5.59
N GLU A 58 -5.93 -3.70 5.17
CA GLU A 58 -5.46 -4.84 5.96
C GLU A 58 -4.03 -5.19 5.61
N THR A 59 -3.61 -4.90 4.38
CA THR A 59 -2.29 -5.22 3.84
C THR A 59 -1.80 -4.09 2.96
N ALA A 60 -0.50 -3.83 3.00
CA ALA A 60 0.13 -2.83 2.15
C ALA A 60 1.29 -3.44 1.38
N VAL A 61 1.48 -3.04 0.13
CA VAL A 61 2.61 -3.47 -0.69
C VAL A 61 3.32 -2.27 -1.27
N ILE A 62 4.66 -2.29 -1.17
CA ILE A 62 5.53 -1.25 -1.71
C ILE A 62 6.32 -1.86 -2.88
N SER A 63 6.14 -1.29 -4.07
CA SER A 63 6.90 -1.69 -5.25
C SER A 63 8.14 -0.81 -5.34
N VAL A 64 9.31 -1.40 -5.09
CA VAL A 64 10.57 -0.66 -5.05
C VAL A 64 11.74 -1.58 -5.44
N GLY A 65 12.69 -1.04 -6.21
CA GLY A 65 13.89 -1.79 -6.57
C GLY A 65 14.87 -1.86 -5.41
N ALA A 66 15.61 -2.98 -5.31
CA ALA A 66 16.58 -3.20 -4.25
C ALA A 66 17.70 -2.15 -4.26
N ASP A 67 18.06 -1.65 -5.43
CA ASP A 67 19.15 -0.71 -5.61
C ASP A 67 18.68 0.71 -5.93
N ASN A 68 17.46 1.09 -5.50
CA ASN A 68 16.96 2.41 -5.80
C ASN A 68 17.82 3.50 -5.15
N ARG A 69 17.99 4.62 -5.88
CA ARG A 69 18.86 5.72 -5.45
C ARG A 69 18.15 6.81 -4.66
N PHE A 70 16.85 6.68 -4.48
CA PHE A 70 16.03 7.73 -3.88
C PHE A 70 15.77 7.52 -2.39
N GLY A 71 16.34 6.46 -1.80
CA GLY A 71 16.09 6.13 -0.41
C GLY A 71 14.68 5.64 -0.13
N HIS A 72 14.03 5.07 -1.14
CA HIS A 72 12.70 4.48 -0.98
C HIS A 72 12.78 3.02 -0.57
N PRO A 73 11.84 2.54 0.21
CA PRO A 73 10.80 3.33 0.88
C PRO A 73 11.38 4.15 2.02
N SER A 74 10.76 5.30 2.31
CA SER A 74 11.12 6.13 3.45
C SER A 74 10.87 5.35 4.75
N PRO A 75 11.80 5.37 5.72
CA PRO A 75 11.57 4.74 7.03
C PRO A 75 10.31 5.24 7.72
N ASP A 76 9.96 6.52 7.58
CA ASP A 76 8.76 7.10 8.17
C ASP A 76 7.49 6.49 7.59
N VAL A 77 7.47 6.25 6.26
CA VAL A 77 6.34 5.62 5.59
C VAL A 77 6.20 4.17 6.03
N VAL A 78 7.30 3.43 6.09
CA VAL A 78 7.29 2.03 6.54
C VAL A 78 6.74 1.94 7.96
N GLU A 79 7.17 2.83 8.86
CA GLU A 79 6.69 2.86 10.23
C GLU A 79 5.19 3.12 10.31
N ARG A 80 4.69 4.09 9.53
CA ARG A 80 3.24 4.37 9.47
C ARG A 80 2.45 3.16 9.00
N LEU A 81 2.97 2.44 8.01
CA LEU A 81 2.31 1.24 7.49
C LEU A 81 2.31 0.12 8.54
N ILE A 82 3.43 -0.09 9.21
CA ILE A 82 3.53 -1.11 10.28
C ILE A 82 2.56 -0.79 11.41
N ASP A 83 2.47 0.47 11.81
CA ASP A 83 1.52 0.92 12.85
C ASP A 83 0.08 0.63 12.46
N ARG A 84 -0.22 0.68 11.16
CA ARG A 84 -1.59 0.53 10.66
C ARG A 84 -1.99 -0.93 10.40
N VAL A 85 -1.11 -1.71 9.78
CA VAL A 85 -1.46 -3.06 9.31
C VAL A 85 -0.68 -4.17 10.02
N GLY A 86 0.37 -3.83 10.77
CA GLY A 86 1.27 -4.80 11.39
C GLY A 86 2.42 -5.13 10.46
N GLU A 87 3.57 -5.47 11.05
CA GLU A 87 4.80 -5.73 10.31
C GLU A 87 4.64 -6.87 9.29
N ASP A 88 3.94 -7.94 9.66
CA ASP A 88 3.75 -9.11 8.81
C ASP A 88 2.86 -8.83 7.61
N ASN A 89 2.17 -7.71 7.58
CA ASN A 89 1.25 -7.34 6.51
C ASN A 89 1.78 -6.20 5.63
N VAL A 90 3.07 -5.85 5.79
CA VAL A 90 3.76 -4.90 4.90
C VAL A 90 4.71 -5.70 4.02
N TYR A 91 4.46 -5.68 2.71
CA TYR A 91 5.28 -6.39 1.73
C TYR A 91 6.08 -5.39 0.89
N ARG A 92 7.34 -5.72 0.62
CA ARG A 92 8.24 -4.86 -0.14
C ARG A 92 8.91 -5.71 -1.22
N THR A 93 8.83 -5.26 -2.47
CA THR A 93 9.42 -6.03 -3.57
C THR A 93 10.95 -6.06 -3.52
N ASP A 94 11.59 -5.09 -2.86
CA ASP A 94 13.05 -5.10 -2.66
C ASP A 94 13.51 -6.19 -1.67
N LYS A 95 12.64 -6.64 -0.79
CA LYS A 95 12.96 -7.70 0.19
C LYS A 95 12.29 -9.02 -0.12
N HIS A 96 11.06 -8.98 -0.60
CA HIS A 96 10.23 -10.16 -0.80
C HIS A 96 10.22 -10.66 -2.26
N GLY A 97 10.81 -9.90 -3.18
CA GLY A 97 10.73 -10.20 -4.60
C GLY A 97 9.32 -9.97 -5.12
N THR A 98 8.87 -10.83 -6.02
CA THR A 98 7.50 -10.75 -6.53
C THR A 98 6.51 -11.02 -5.42
N VAL A 99 5.52 -10.15 -5.28
CA VAL A 99 4.42 -10.31 -4.33
C VAL A 99 3.15 -10.55 -5.13
N GLU A 100 2.54 -11.70 -4.92
CA GLU A 100 1.34 -12.14 -5.64
C GLU A 100 0.16 -12.20 -4.68
N PHE A 101 -0.93 -11.56 -5.06
CA PHE A 101 -2.18 -11.59 -4.31
C PHE A 101 -3.19 -12.46 -5.04
N ILE A 102 -3.78 -13.41 -4.34
CA ILE A 102 -4.77 -14.34 -4.88
C ILE A 102 -6.04 -14.20 -4.06
N THR A 103 -7.18 -14.05 -4.72
CA THR A 103 -8.46 -13.94 -4.01
C THR A 103 -9.56 -14.69 -4.74
N ASP A 104 -10.52 -15.19 -3.96
CA ASP A 104 -11.79 -15.74 -4.46
C ASP A 104 -12.96 -14.77 -4.24
N GLY A 105 -12.66 -13.53 -3.82
CA GLY A 105 -13.66 -12.52 -3.50
C GLY A 105 -14.09 -12.50 -2.04
N GLU A 106 -13.76 -13.54 -1.29
CA GLU A 106 -14.06 -13.65 0.15
C GLU A 106 -12.78 -13.62 0.99
N ARG A 107 -11.74 -14.31 0.50
CA ARG A 107 -10.46 -14.48 1.18
C ARG A 107 -9.34 -13.91 0.32
N LEU A 108 -8.25 -13.57 0.99
CA LEU A 108 -7.05 -13.06 0.35
C LEU A 108 -5.86 -13.90 0.76
N TRP A 109 -5.11 -14.39 -0.23
CA TRP A 109 -3.84 -15.10 0.01
C TRP A 109 -2.71 -14.29 -0.59
N VAL A 110 -1.57 -14.28 0.09
CA VAL A 110 -0.37 -13.57 -0.37
C VAL A 110 0.77 -14.56 -0.53
N LYS A 111 1.40 -14.55 -1.70
CA LYS A 111 2.61 -15.36 -1.98
C LYS A 111 3.76 -14.42 -2.31
N THR A 112 4.93 -14.72 -1.76
CA THR A 112 6.16 -13.97 -2.07
C THR A 112 7.20 -14.92 -2.66
N ALA A 113 8.04 -14.39 -3.55
CA ALA A 113 9.13 -15.16 -4.14
C ALA A 113 10.21 -15.47 -3.11
N THR A 114 10.41 -14.56 -2.16
CA THR A 114 11.42 -14.70 -1.11
C THR A 114 10.79 -14.40 0.24
N ARG A 115 11.20 -15.12 1.27
CA ARG A 115 10.84 -14.80 2.65
C ARG A 115 12.02 -14.13 3.33
N PRO A 116 11.79 -13.05 4.08
CA PRO A 116 12.87 -12.41 4.83
C PRO A 116 13.37 -13.28 5.98
#